data_984ea7be1d9e9e45998b56f53bf196d0
#
_entry.id   984ea7be1d9e9e45998b56f53bf196d0
#
_cell.length_a   1.000
_cell.length_b   1.000
_cell.length_c   1.000
_cell.angle_alpha   90.00
_cell.angle_beta   90.00
_cell.angle_gamma   90.00
#
_symmetry.space_group_name_H-M   'P 1'
#
loop_
_entity.id
_entity.type
_entity.pdbx_description
1 polymer ?
#
loop_
_entity_poly.entity_id
_entity_poly.type
_entity_poly.pdbx_seq_one_letter_code
_entity_poly.pdbx_strand_id
1 'polypeptide(L)'
;MCVPSQVRQIDKTTINFNINLNKQKTMNYPIGKRVIVRTNRAGVFYATLSDFDAQTRIAELKDCRRIHYWEGACSLSQLAEEGTKNPDSCRFSMYVPVMQVMETIEIIPCSDKAIKIIEGVEIWKK
;
A
#
# COMPACT_ATOMS: atom_id res chain seq x y z
N MET A 1 10.56 6.53 19.99
CA MET A 1 10.90 6.50 19.52
C MET A 1 10.82 6.14 19.43
N CYS A 2 10.79 6.86 19.35
CA CYS A 2 11.02 6.95 18.97
C CYS A 2 10.89 6.91 19.41
N VAL A 3 10.74 6.94 19.50
CA VAL A 3 10.97 7.15 19.43
C VAL A 3 10.89 7.06 19.90
N PRO A 4 10.95 7.20 19.73
CA PRO A 4 11.04 7.34 19.83
C PRO A 4 11.11 7.36 20.18
N SER A 5 10.76 7.64 20.51
CA SER A 5 10.97 7.77 20.13
C SER A 5 11.41 7.93 20.36
N GLN A 6 11.60 8.06 20.25
CA GLN A 6 12.07 8.33 19.88
C GLN A 6 12.33 8.59 19.82
N VAL A 7 12.13 9.15 20.41
CA VAL A 7 12.40 9.42 19.70
C VAL A 7 12.62 9.70 19.88
N ARG A 8 12.81 10.32 20.07
CA ARG A 8 12.97 10.72 19.67
C ARG A 8 13.34 11.41 19.93
N GLN A 9 13.70 12.02 20.36
CA GLN A 9 14.04 12.74 20.16
C GLN A 9 14.71 13.36 20.15
N ILE A 10 14.88 13.85 20.40
CA ILE A 10 15.64 14.46 20.11
C ILE A 10 15.97 15.27 20.33
N ASP A 11 15.96 15.89 20.36
CA ASP A 11 16.41 16.78 20.23
C ASP A 11 16.48 17.74 20.04
N LYS A 12 16.22 18.37 20.16
CA LYS A 12 16.12 19.27 19.72
C LYS A 12 16.95 20.15 19.44
N THR A 13 17.52 20.42 19.80
CA THR A 13 18.34 21.23 19.54
C THR A 13 19.26 20.96 18.80
N THR A 14 19.63 20.55 18.74
CA THR A 14 20.41 20.20 17.90
C THR A 14 19.92 20.05 17.02
N ILE A 15 19.19 20.15 16.96
CA ILE A 15 18.59 19.97 16.03
C ILE A 15 18.47 20.95 15.34
N ASN A 16 18.56 21.87 15.57
CA ASN A 16 18.34 22.79 14.77
C ASN A 16 19.06 22.87 13.66
N PHE A 17 19.89 22.86 13.44
CA PHE A 17 20.44 23.00 12.28
C PHE A 17 20.18 22.04 11.53
N ASN A 18 20.05 21.25 11.81
CA ASN A 18 19.85 20.29 11.11
C ASN A 18 18.58 20.30 10.80
N ILE A 19 17.84 21.03 11.12
CA ILE A 19 16.65 21.07 10.80
C ILE A 19 16.46 21.37 9.51
N ASN A 20 17.21 22.08 8.93
CA ASN A 20 17.12 22.32 7.67
C ASN A 20 17.15 21.25 6.94
N LEU A 21 17.88 20.39 7.25
CA LEU A 21 17.96 19.30 6.54
C LEU A 21 16.73 18.75 6.62
N ASN A 22 16.09 18.89 7.58
CA ASN A 22 14.95 18.27 7.68
C ASN A 22 13.98 18.88 6.91
N LYS A 23 14.24 19.90 6.40
CA LYS A 23 13.35 20.48 5.61
C LYS A 23 13.28 19.86 4.37
N GLN A 24 14.03 18.88 4.11
CA GLN A 24 13.93 18.21 2.95
C GLN A 24 12.57 17.71 2.96
N LYS A 25 11.91 17.73 1.85
CA LYS A 25 10.67 17.25 1.68
C LYS A 25 10.58 15.84 1.91
N THR A 26 9.70 15.38 2.75
CA THR A 26 9.49 13.98 2.90
C THR A 26 8.26 13.66 2.16
N MET A 27 8.21 12.54 1.50
CA MET A 27 7.06 12.12 0.79
C MET A 27 5.99 11.69 1.77
N ASN A 28 4.75 11.99 1.41
CA ASN A 28 3.64 11.53 2.24
C ASN A 28 3.11 10.27 1.62
N TYR A 29 3.21 9.18 2.34
CA TYR A 29 2.68 7.91 1.86
C TYR A 29 1.19 7.83 2.22
N PRO A 30 0.39 7.12 1.45
CA PRO A 30 -1.06 7.06 1.69
C PRO A 30 -1.42 6.10 2.83
N ILE A 31 -0.91 6.38 4.02
CA ILE A 31 -1.16 5.58 5.20
C ILE A 31 -2.64 5.69 5.57
N GLY A 32 -3.26 4.55 5.84
CA GLY A 32 -4.67 4.50 6.19
C GLY A 32 -5.60 4.43 4.99
N LYS A 33 -5.05 4.47 3.78
CA LYS A 33 -5.85 4.45 2.57
C LYS A 33 -5.84 3.08 1.93
N ARG A 34 -6.86 2.81 1.13
CA ARG A 34 -6.89 1.57 0.35
C ARG A 34 -5.98 1.75 -0.86
N VAL A 35 -5.09 0.83 -1.05
CA VAL A 35 -4.06 0.94 -2.10
C VAL A 35 -3.89 -0.38 -2.84
N ILE A 36 -3.29 -0.29 -4.03
CA ILE A 36 -2.75 -1.46 -4.70
C ILE A 36 -1.25 -1.36 -4.55
N VAL A 37 -0.63 -2.44 -4.08
CA VAL A 37 0.80 -2.51 -3.86
C VAL A 37 1.40 -3.54 -4.79
N ARG A 38 2.40 -3.15 -5.55
CA ARG A 38 3.11 -4.09 -6.42
C ARG A 38 4.49 -4.30 -5.87
N THR A 39 4.90 -5.56 -5.78
CA THR A 39 6.22 -5.92 -5.27
C THR A 39 7.06 -6.50 -6.40
N ASN A 40 8.35 -6.65 -6.16
CA ASN A 40 9.24 -7.18 -7.17
C ASN A 40 8.98 -8.68 -7.42
N ARG A 41 8.80 -9.44 -6.37
CA ARG A 41 8.66 -10.90 -6.53
C ARG A 41 7.46 -11.51 -5.82
N ALA A 42 6.85 -10.82 -4.91
CA ALA A 42 5.76 -11.38 -4.14
C ALA A 42 4.39 -11.23 -4.80
N GLY A 43 4.29 -10.39 -5.81
CA GLY A 43 3.02 -10.21 -6.53
C GLY A 43 2.36 -8.87 -6.25
N VAL A 44 1.05 -8.84 -6.43
CA VAL A 44 0.26 -7.62 -6.35
C VAL A 44 -0.80 -7.79 -5.27
N PHE A 45 -1.04 -6.74 -4.51
CA PHE A 45 -1.93 -6.79 -3.36
C PHE A 45 -2.86 -5.60 -3.31
N TYR A 46 -4.05 -5.80 -2.78
CA TYR A 46 -5.00 -4.74 -2.49
C TYR A 46 -5.20 -4.73 -0.98
N ALA A 47 -5.02 -3.61 -0.35
CA ALA A 47 -5.06 -3.55 1.11
C ALA A 47 -5.18 -2.13 1.62
N THR A 48 -5.33 -1.98 2.93
CA THR A 48 -5.13 -0.70 3.59
C THR A 48 -3.65 -0.62 3.95
N LEU A 49 -2.99 0.45 3.54
CA LEU A 49 -1.58 0.65 3.86
C LEU A 49 -1.49 1.09 5.32
N SER A 50 -0.92 0.25 6.15
CA SER A 50 -0.78 0.54 7.57
C SER A 50 0.53 1.26 7.86
N ASP A 51 1.59 0.86 7.18
CA ASP A 51 2.90 1.47 7.39
C ASP A 51 3.79 1.16 6.20
N PHE A 52 4.81 1.97 5.99
CA PHE A 52 5.76 1.75 4.92
C PHE A 52 7.11 2.32 5.30
N ASP A 53 8.16 1.51 5.16
CA ASP A 53 9.52 1.94 5.43
C ASP A 53 10.24 2.12 4.10
N ALA A 54 10.56 3.35 3.76
CA ALA A 54 11.20 3.68 2.49
C ALA A 54 12.61 3.11 2.35
N GLN A 55 13.31 2.91 3.45
CA GLN A 55 14.66 2.38 3.37
C GLN A 55 14.68 0.90 3.08
N THR A 56 13.85 0.14 3.76
CA THR A 56 13.79 -1.30 3.56
C THR A 56 12.78 -1.69 2.50
N ARG A 57 11.87 -0.76 2.17
CA ARG A 57 10.78 -1.00 1.22
C ARG A 57 9.85 -2.11 1.68
N ILE A 58 9.67 -2.23 2.98
CA ILE A 58 8.71 -3.16 3.55
C ILE A 58 7.42 -2.38 3.81
N ALA A 59 6.31 -2.92 3.34
CA ALA A 59 5.00 -2.33 3.57
C ALA A 59 4.21 -3.23 4.50
N GLU A 60 3.52 -2.64 5.47
CA GLU A 60 2.62 -3.39 6.32
C GLU A 60 1.21 -3.13 5.82
N LEU A 61 0.50 -4.19 5.51
CA LEU A 61 -0.81 -4.12 4.88
C LEU A 61 -1.84 -4.75 5.80
N LYS A 62 -3.01 -4.13 5.89
CA LYS A 62 -4.12 -4.67 6.66
C LYS A 62 -5.29 -4.95 5.76
N ASP A 63 -6.07 -5.95 6.11
CA ASP A 63 -7.21 -6.40 5.33
C ASP A 63 -6.78 -6.56 3.88
N CYS A 64 -5.76 -7.38 3.70
CA CYS A 64 -5.05 -7.52 2.45
C CYS A 64 -5.53 -8.72 1.65
N ARG A 65 -5.72 -8.53 0.37
CA ARG A 65 -5.99 -9.65 -0.53
C ARG A 65 -5.02 -9.61 -1.69
N ARG A 66 -4.55 -10.78 -2.12
CA ARG A 66 -3.64 -10.86 -3.24
C ARG A 66 -4.43 -10.84 -4.54
N ILE A 67 -3.96 -10.08 -5.50
CA ILE A 67 -4.54 -10.03 -6.82
C ILE A 67 -3.75 -11.01 -7.68
N HIS A 68 -4.26 -12.23 -7.80
CA HIS A 68 -3.57 -13.26 -8.58
C HIS A 68 -3.74 -13.03 -10.08
N TYR A 69 -4.89 -12.55 -10.50
CA TYR A 69 -5.21 -12.39 -11.92
C TYR A 69 -6.35 -11.39 -12.04
N TRP A 70 -6.26 -10.51 -13.00
CA TRP A 70 -7.36 -9.59 -13.25
C TRP A 70 -7.63 -9.45 -14.74
N GLU A 71 -8.88 -9.15 -15.08
CA GLU A 71 -9.31 -8.79 -16.40
C GLU A 71 -10.16 -7.55 -16.27
N GLY A 72 -10.43 -6.88 -17.37
CA GLY A 72 -11.30 -5.71 -17.36
C GLY A 72 -10.59 -4.42 -17.05
N ALA A 73 -9.27 -4.45 -16.95
CA ALA A 73 -8.45 -3.24 -16.81
C ALA A 73 -7.13 -3.53 -17.52
N CYS A 74 -6.62 -2.56 -18.25
CA CYS A 74 -5.39 -2.75 -19.03
C CYS A 74 -4.13 -2.68 -18.18
N SER A 75 -4.20 -2.01 -17.06
CA SER A 75 -3.01 -1.80 -16.22
C SER A 75 -3.43 -1.73 -14.76
N LEU A 76 -2.45 -1.79 -13.86
CA LEU A 76 -2.73 -1.59 -12.46
C LEU A 76 -3.18 -0.16 -12.18
N SER A 77 -2.71 0.78 -12.96
CA SER A 77 -3.15 2.18 -12.84
C SER A 77 -4.64 2.29 -13.13
N GLN A 78 -5.11 1.63 -14.17
CA GLN A 78 -6.52 1.64 -14.49
C GLN A 78 -7.32 0.89 -13.42
N LEU A 79 -6.81 -0.23 -12.93
CA LEU A 79 -7.48 -0.99 -11.89
C LEU A 79 -7.65 -0.14 -10.62
N ALA A 80 -6.63 0.64 -10.27
CA ALA A 80 -6.67 1.49 -9.08
C ALA A 80 -7.62 2.69 -9.25
N GLU A 81 -7.79 3.19 -10.47
CA GLU A 81 -8.62 4.36 -10.71
C GLU A 81 -10.06 4.00 -11.06
N GLU A 82 -10.24 2.95 -11.80
CA GLU A 82 -11.56 2.62 -12.33
C GLU A 82 -12.11 1.27 -11.90
N GLY A 83 -11.28 0.44 -11.30
CA GLY A 83 -11.68 -0.92 -10.99
C GLY A 83 -11.66 -1.79 -12.23
N THR A 84 -12.41 -2.85 -12.23
CA THR A 84 -12.45 -3.78 -13.36
C THR A 84 -13.85 -3.83 -13.95
N LYS A 85 -13.92 -4.05 -15.26
CA LYS A 85 -15.18 -4.22 -15.93
C LYS A 85 -15.63 -5.68 -15.92
N ASN A 86 -14.73 -6.59 -15.56
CA ASN A 86 -15.04 -8.02 -15.55
C ASN A 86 -14.69 -8.65 -14.20
N PRO A 87 -15.39 -8.25 -13.14
CA PRO A 87 -15.05 -8.75 -11.80
C PRO A 87 -15.15 -10.28 -11.69
N ASP A 88 -16.03 -10.90 -12.47
CA ASP A 88 -16.21 -12.33 -12.37
C ASP A 88 -15.04 -13.11 -12.96
N SER A 89 -14.19 -12.47 -13.75
CA SER A 89 -13.04 -13.11 -14.34
C SER A 89 -11.76 -12.89 -13.55
N CYS A 90 -11.86 -12.17 -12.44
CA CYS A 90 -10.69 -11.87 -11.62
C CYS A 90 -10.47 -12.96 -10.56
N ARG A 91 -9.23 -13.12 -10.13
CA ARG A 91 -8.89 -14.10 -9.09
C ARG A 91 -8.21 -13.36 -7.96
N PHE A 92 -9.01 -12.92 -7.00
CA PHE A 92 -8.52 -12.19 -5.84
C PHE A 92 -8.69 -13.08 -4.63
N SER A 93 -7.65 -13.17 -3.82
CA SER A 93 -7.65 -14.09 -2.69
C SER A 93 -8.57 -13.63 -1.56
N MET A 94 -8.72 -14.47 -0.56
CA MET A 94 -9.41 -14.08 0.65
C MET A 94 -8.60 -12.99 1.36
N TYR A 95 -9.24 -12.28 2.27
CA TYR A 95 -8.58 -11.22 3.02
C TYR A 95 -7.75 -11.82 4.14
N VAL A 96 -6.59 -11.25 4.34
CA VAL A 96 -5.71 -11.60 5.45
C VAL A 96 -5.62 -10.36 6.33
N PRO A 97 -5.80 -10.49 7.65
CA PRO A 97 -5.84 -9.30 8.52
C PRO A 97 -4.58 -8.45 8.49
N VAL A 98 -3.42 -9.05 8.48
CA VAL A 98 -2.16 -8.31 8.47
C VAL A 98 -1.16 -9.05 7.59
N MET A 99 -0.47 -8.33 6.74
CA MET A 99 0.58 -8.92 5.90
C MET A 99 1.69 -7.89 5.75
N GLN A 100 2.93 -8.36 5.81
CA GLN A 100 4.06 -7.50 5.48
C GLN A 100 4.64 -8.00 4.18
N VAL A 101 4.82 -7.11 3.22
CA VAL A 101 5.39 -7.46 1.93
C VAL A 101 6.70 -6.72 1.74
N MET A 102 7.64 -7.39 1.15
CA MET A 102 8.98 -6.86 0.92
C MET A 102 9.15 -6.51 -0.53
N GLU A 103 10.19 -5.73 -0.81
CA GLU A 103 10.52 -5.33 -2.19
C GLU A 103 9.36 -4.58 -2.84
N THR A 104 8.71 -3.71 -2.09
CA THR A 104 7.64 -2.89 -2.62
C THR A 104 8.19 -1.92 -3.65
N ILE A 105 7.61 -1.91 -4.85
CA ILE A 105 8.07 -1.04 -5.91
C ILE A 105 7.03 0.00 -6.33
N GLU A 106 5.75 -0.20 -6.03
CA GLU A 106 4.78 0.85 -6.25
C GLU A 106 3.63 0.72 -5.29
N ILE A 107 3.09 1.84 -4.86
CA ILE A 107 1.93 1.92 -4.00
C ILE A 107 0.97 2.88 -4.69
N ILE A 108 -0.18 2.41 -5.11
CA ILE A 108 -1.13 3.20 -5.87
C ILE A 108 -2.42 3.37 -5.06
N PRO A 109 -2.76 4.58 -4.64
CA PRO A 109 -4.02 4.78 -3.92
C PRO A 109 -5.20 4.49 -4.84
N CYS A 110 -6.23 3.86 -4.30
CA CYS A 110 -7.40 3.50 -5.09
C CYS A 110 -8.48 4.56 -4.96
N SER A 111 -9.20 4.79 -6.05
CA SER A 111 -10.33 5.69 -6.03
C SER A 111 -11.51 5.02 -5.33
N ASP A 112 -12.49 5.81 -4.90
CA ASP A 112 -13.68 5.25 -4.25
C ASP A 112 -14.40 4.28 -5.19
N LYS A 113 -14.43 4.59 -6.48
CA LYS A 113 -15.04 3.73 -7.47
C LYS A 113 -14.32 2.39 -7.52
N ALA A 114 -13.00 2.42 -7.60
CA ALA A 114 -12.20 1.21 -7.66
C ALA A 114 -12.35 0.37 -6.39
N ILE A 115 -12.36 1.02 -5.24
CA ILE A 115 -12.53 0.35 -3.96
C ILE A 115 -13.81 -0.47 -3.96
N LYS A 116 -14.91 0.16 -4.39
CA LYS A 116 -16.18 -0.51 -4.37
C LYS A 116 -16.17 -1.72 -5.29
N ILE A 117 -15.61 -1.59 -6.44
CA ILE A 117 -15.55 -2.68 -7.42
C ILE A 117 -14.64 -3.80 -6.94
N ILE A 118 -13.44 -3.46 -6.49
CA ILE A 118 -12.46 -4.46 -6.07
C ILE A 118 -12.97 -5.23 -4.85
N GLU A 119 -13.59 -4.53 -3.92
CA GLU A 119 -14.10 -5.20 -2.73
C GLU A 119 -15.31 -6.08 -3.05
N GLY A 120 -15.95 -5.82 -4.16
CA GLY A 120 -17.08 -6.64 -4.61
C GLY A 120 -16.66 -7.91 -5.36
N VAL A 121 -15.39 -8.05 -5.70
CA VAL A 121 -14.91 -9.25 -6.40
C VAL A 121 -14.95 -10.44 -5.44
N GLU A 122 -15.56 -11.53 -5.88
CA GLU A 122 -15.70 -12.70 -5.02
C GLU A 122 -14.35 -13.32 -4.67
N ILE A 123 -14.29 -13.94 -3.52
CA ILE A 123 -13.06 -14.58 -3.07
C ILE A 123 -12.80 -15.81 -3.92
N TRP A 124 -11.61 -15.87 -4.49
CA TRP A 124 -11.17 -17.02 -5.28
C TRP A 124 -10.49 -18.02 -4.33
N LYS A 125 -11.13 -19.16 -4.13
CA LYS A 125 -10.58 -20.19 -3.27
C LYS A 125 -11.19 -21.52 -3.65
N LYS A 126 -10.58 -22.57 -3.18
CA LYS A 126 -11.10 -23.91 -3.40
C LYS A 126 -11.90 -24.38 -2.22
#